data_c64b6e944ba7c9bbd3d5343f35d89686
#
_entry.id   c64b6e944ba7c9bbd3d5343f35d89686
#
_cell.length_a   1.000
_cell.length_b   1.000
_cell.length_c   1.000
_cell.angle_alpha   90.00
_cell.angle_beta   90.00
_cell.angle_gamma   90.00
#
_symmetry.space_group_name_H-M   'P 1'
#
loop_
_entity.id
_entity.type
_entity.pdbx_description
1 polymer ?
#
loop_
_entity_poly.entity_id
_entity_poly.type
_entity_poly.pdbx_seq_one_letter_code
_entity_poly.pdbx_strand_id
1 'polypeptide(L)'
;MVIRLPAPCLVVLVGAAGSGKSTLAARLFTADAILSSDAHRGLVSGDATDQGATRTAFAILHRRLARRLADGQTTVIDATNVTSYARRSLVRRATAHGIPAVAIVLAPEPRLVLARNATRTAGVVPEAAVERHLADLERSLRRGSLEHDGFDAVHVLRSPQAVDGLAIEWFSPLSPPQ
;
A
#
# COMPACT_ATOMS: atom_id res chain seq x y z
N MET A 1 -13.81 -10.30 8.05
CA MET A 1 -14.00 -10.13 6.58
C MET A 1 -12.96 -10.96 5.85
N VAL A 2 -13.34 -11.73 4.83
CA VAL A 2 -12.41 -12.45 3.96
C VAL A 2 -12.38 -11.74 2.61
N ILE A 3 -11.18 -11.50 2.06
CA ILE A 3 -11.00 -11.03 0.69
C ILE A 3 -10.30 -12.12 -0.12
N ARG A 4 -10.61 -12.20 -1.41
CA ARG A 4 -9.98 -13.15 -2.32
C ARG A 4 -8.93 -12.43 -3.17
N LEU A 5 -7.71 -12.93 -3.15
CA LEU A 5 -6.60 -12.36 -3.92
C LEU A 5 -6.07 -13.38 -4.93
N PRO A 6 -5.80 -12.97 -6.18
CA PRO A 6 -5.11 -13.84 -7.13
C PRO A 6 -3.66 -14.05 -6.71
N ALA A 7 -3.11 -15.21 -6.99
CA ALA A 7 -1.68 -15.49 -6.80
C ALA A 7 -1.06 -15.92 -8.13
N PRO A 8 -0.04 -15.18 -8.65
CA PRO A 8 0.57 -13.98 -8.04
C PRO A 8 -0.26 -12.70 -8.23
N CYS A 9 -0.01 -11.67 -7.39
CA CYS A 9 -0.57 -10.34 -7.57
C CYS A 9 0.32 -9.23 -6.97
N LEU A 10 0.09 -7.99 -7.40
CA LEU A 10 0.59 -6.79 -6.75
C LEU A 10 -0.47 -6.27 -5.79
N VAL A 11 -0.19 -6.28 -4.49
CA VAL A 11 -1.05 -5.66 -3.47
C VAL A 11 -0.53 -4.25 -3.19
N VAL A 12 -1.37 -3.25 -3.37
CA VAL A 12 -1.05 -1.85 -3.07
C VAL A 12 -1.82 -1.42 -1.83
N LEU A 13 -1.12 -1.21 -0.72
CA LEU A 13 -1.71 -0.64 0.48
C LEU A 13 -1.89 0.87 0.27
N VAL A 14 -3.07 1.38 0.59
CA VAL A 14 -3.42 2.80 0.44
C VAL A 14 -3.92 3.35 1.77
N GLY A 15 -3.42 4.51 2.20
CA GLY A 15 -3.85 5.13 3.44
C GLY A 15 -2.82 6.11 4.02
N ALA A 16 -3.25 7.01 4.90
CA ALA A 16 -2.37 7.98 5.56
C ALA A 16 -1.35 7.30 6.50
N ALA A 17 -0.31 8.01 6.87
CA ALA A 17 0.57 7.59 7.97
C ALA A 17 -0.27 7.42 9.25
N GLY A 18 -0.04 6.35 10.02
CA GLY A 18 -0.85 6.04 11.21
C GLY A 18 -2.13 5.22 10.92
N SER A 19 -2.49 4.93 9.65
CA SER A 19 -3.67 4.14 9.33
C SER A 19 -3.55 2.63 9.62
N GLY A 20 -2.33 2.11 9.89
CA GLY A 20 -2.11 0.70 10.23
C GLY A 20 -1.63 -0.18 9.07
N LYS A 21 -1.22 0.38 7.94
CA LYS A 21 -0.76 -0.38 6.74
C LYS A 21 0.35 -1.37 7.06
N SER A 22 1.42 -0.92 7.69
CA SER A 22 2.59 -1.77 8.00
C SER A 22 2.25 -2.89 8.96
N THR A 23 1.37 -2.64 9.94
CA THR A 23 0.86 -3.67 10.84
C THR A 23 0.03 -4.71 10.10
N LEU A 24 -0.85 -4.27 9.18
CA LEU A 24 -1.63 -5.15 8.33
C LEU A 24 -0.71 -5.98 7.42
N ALA A 25 0.26 -5.34 6.77
CA ALA A 25 1.21 -6.01 5.90
C ALA A 25 1.96 -7.13 6.64
N ALA A 26 2.56 -6.81 7.78
CA ALA A 26 3.33 -7.77 8.59
C ALA A 26 2.48 -8.94 9.13
N ARG A 27 1.17 -8.74 9.32
CA ARG A 27 0.24 -9.78 9.77
C ARG A 27 -0.18 -10.73 8.66
N LEU A 28 -0.34 -10.24 7.44
CA LEU A 28 -0.97 -10.99 6.35
C LEU A 28 0.02 -11.51 5.30
N PHE A 29 1.23 -10.96 5.24
CA PHE A 29 2.19 -11.28 4.20
C PHE A 29 3.57 -11.59 4.80
N THR A 30 4.36 -12.35 4.07
CA THR A 30 5.75 -12.64 4.46
C THR A 30 6.63 -11.40 4.28
N ALA A 31 7.66 -11.26 5.10
CA ALA A 31 8.51 -10.07 5.10
C ALA A 31 9.21 -9.83 3.76
N ASP A 32 9.57 -10.89 3.03
CA ASP A 32 10.20 -10.81 1.71
C ASP A 32 9.24 -10.28 0.63
N ALA A 33 7.93 -10.50 0.78
CA ALA A 33 6.92 -9.97 -0.13
C ALA A 33 6.67 -8.47 0.03
N ILE A 34 7.05 -7.88 1.17
CA ILE A 34 6.74 -6.48 1.51
C ILE A 34 7.86 -5.55 1.04
N LEU A 35 7.51 -4.60 0.19
CA LEU A 35 8.35 -3.46 -0.18
C LEU A 35 7.84 -2.19 0.51
N SER A 36 8.51 -1.78 1.58
CA SER A 36 8.13 -0.59 2.34
C SER A 36 8.96 0.63 1.94
N SER A 37 8.30 1.76 1.68
CA SER A 37 8.97 3.03 1.39
C SER A 37 9.73 3.57 2.60
N ASP A 38 9.23 3.34 3.81
CA ASP A 38 9.87 3.80 5.05
C ASP A 38 11.13 2.98 5.37
N ALA A 39 11.06 1.66 5.19
CA ALA A 39 12.23 0.79 5.34
C ALA A 39 13.35 1.16 4.35
N HIS A 40 13.01 1.48 3.11
CA HIS A 40 14.00 1.88 2.11
C HIS A 40 14.61 3.27 2.41
N ARG A 41 13.86 4.21 2.97
CA ARG A 41 14.40 5.49 3.46
C ARG A 41 15.40 5.29 4.60
N GLY A 42 15.08 4.45 5.57
CA GLY A 42 15.97 4.12 6.69
C GLY A 42 17.29 3.47 6.25
N LEU A 43 17.31 2.76 5.11
CA LEU A 43 18.52 2.13 4.56
C LEU A 43 19.44 3.12 3.81
N VAL A 44 18.90 4.23 3.30
CA VAL A 44 19.65 5.16 2.43
C VAL A 44 20.18 6.36 3.21
N SER A 45 19.47 6.82 4.22
CA SER A 45 19.94 7.91 5.10
C SER A 45 19.40 7.68 6.50
N GLY A 46 20.22 7.89 7.49
CA GLY A 46 19.75 7.98 8.88
C GLY A 46 18.80 9.17 9.14
N ASP A 47 18.46 9.95 8.10
CA ASP A 47 17.58 11.11 8.16
C ASP A 47 16.42 10.99 7.18
N ALA A 48 15.21 10.86 7.72
CA ALA A 48 13.97 10.71 6.95
C ALA A 48 13.54 12.01 6.21
N THR A 49 14.23 13.12 6.41
CA THR A 49 13.94 14.44 5.83
C THR A 49 14.72 14.72 4.53
N ASP A 50 15.76 13.92 4.22
CA ASP A 50 16.57 14.10 3.02
C ASP A 50 15.78 13.72 1.76
N GLN A 51 15.51 14.71 0.90
CA GLN A 51 14.82 14.51 -0.39
C GLN A 51 15.66 13.70 -1.39
N GLY A 52 16.99 13.75 -1.31
CA GLY A 52 17.90 12.94 -2.12
C GLY A 52 17.79 11.45 -1.75
N ALA A 53 17.81 11.16 -0.47
CA ALA A 53 17.59 9.82 0.08
C ALA A 53 16.20 9.27 -0.28
N THR A 54 15.19 10.12 -0.28
CA THR A 54 13.83 9.73 -0.68
C THR A 54 13.78 9.28 -2.14
N ARG A 55 14.41 10.01 -3.08
CA ARG A 55 14.46 9.62 -4.51
C ARG A 55 15.22 8.31 -4.71
N THR A 56 16.36 8.15 -4.05
CA THR A 56 17.15 6.91 -4.11
C THR A 56 16.39 5.73 -3.54
N ALA A 57 15.72 5.90 -2.41
CA ALA A 57 14.87 4.86 -1.79
C ALA A 57 13.75 4.40 -2.73
N PHE A 58 13.07 5.34 -3.39
CA PHE A 58 12.03 5.02 -4.39
C PHE A 58 12.62 4.32 -5.63
N ALA A 59 13.80 4.71 -6.11
CA ALA A 59 14.46 4.04 -7.22
C ALA A 59 14.80 2.58 -6.88
N ILE A 60 15.30 2.32 -5.67
CA ILE A 60 15.58 0.96 -5.17
C ILE A 60 14.29 0.16 -5.07
N LEU A 61 13.23 0.74 -4.47
CA LEU A 61 11.93 0.10 -4.35
C LEU A 61 11.39 -0.30 -5.73
N HIS A 62 11.41 0.62 -6.70
CA HIS A 62 10.92 0.34 -8.04
C HIS A 62 11.75 -0.71 -8.79
N ARG A 63 13.08 -0.76 -8.59
CA ARG A 63 13.93 -1.81 -9.15
C ARG A 63 13.57 -3.18 -8.54
N ARG A 64 13.42 -3.26 -7.23
CA ARG A 64 13.01 -4.49 -6.56
C ARG A 64 11.62 -4.94 -7.01
N LEU A 65 10.67 -3.99 -7.11
CA LEU A 65 9.34 -4.27 -7.62
C LEU A 65 9.40 -4.86 -9.04
N ALA A 66 10.12 -4.22 -9.96
CA ALA A 66 10.24 -4.69 -11.35
C ALA A 66 10.78 -6.12 -11.43
N ARG A 67 11.82 -6.44 -10.63
CA ARG A 67 12.36 -7.79 -10.56
C ARG A 67 11.34 -8.79 -10.06
N ARG A 68 10.66 -8.50 -8.94
CA ARG A 68 9.65 -9.41 -8.36
C ARG A 68 8.47 -9.65 -9.28
N LEU A 69 8.02 -8.61 -10.01
CA LEU A 69 6.97 -8.76 -11.00
C LEU A 69 7.41 -9.62 -12.19
N ALA A 70 8.64 -9.43 -12.68
CA ALA A 70 9.22 -10.26 -13.75
C ALA A 70 9.34 -11.74 -13.32
N ASP A 71 9.66 -11.98 -12.05
CA ASP A 71 9.75 -13.33 -11.46
C ASP A 71 8.36 -13.93 -11.10
N GLY A 72 7.25 -13.25 -11.42
CA GLY A 72 5.89 -13.71 -11.10
C GLY A 72 5.62 -13.83 -9.61
N GLN A 73 6.20 -12.96 -8.77
CA GLN A 73 6.08 -13.04 -7.32
C GLN A 73 5.03 -12.09 -6.77
N THR A 74 4.15 -12.59 -5.91
CA THR A 74 3.26 -11.73 -5.12
C THR A 74 4.07 -10.69 -4.35
N THR A 75 3.70 -9.42 -4.51
CA THR A 75 4.42 -8.29 -3.92
C THR A 75 3.46 -7.31 -3.29
N VAL A 76 3.83 -6.78 -2.12
CA VAL A 76 3.04 -5.81 -1.36
C VAL A 76 3.79 -4.48 -1.31
N ILE A 77 3.14 -3.39 -1.72
CA ILE A 77 3.69 -2.04 -1.57
C ILE A 77 3.12 -1.40 -0.33
N ASP A 78 3.97 -1.26 0.69
CA ASP A 78 3.66 -0.56 1.94
C ASP A 78 4.16 0.89 1.87
N ALA A 79 3.31 1.75 1.33
CA ALA A 79 3.49 3.20 1.27
C ALA A 79 2.13 3.90 1.38
N THR A 80 2.10 5.24 1.46
CA THR A 80 0.82 5.97 1.59
C THR A 80 -0.07 5.81 0.38
N ASN A 81 0.46 5.89 -0.84
CA ASN A 81 -0.22 5.69 -2.13
C ASN A 81 -1.56 6.44 -2.26
N VAL A 82 -1.70 7.58 -1.57
CA VAL A 82 -2.97 8.33 -1.52
C VAL A 82 -3.27 9.10 -2.81
N THR A 83 -2.26 9.33 -3.66
CA THR A 83 -2.45 10.00 -4.94
C THR A 83 -2.71 9.02 -6.07
N SER A 84 -3.59 9.39 -7.00
CA SER A 84 -3.89 8.60 -8.21
C SER A 84 -2.63 8.39 -9.07
N TYR A 85 -1.74 9.39 -9.14
CA TYR A 85 -0.47 9.29 -9.87
C TYR A 85 0.40 8.12 -9.35
N ALA A 86 0.59 8.01 -8.03
CA ALA A 86 1.37 6.94 -7.43
C ALA A 86 0.73 5.56 -7.72
N ARG A 87 -0.58 5.43 -7.52
CA ARG A 87 -1.31 4.18 -7.74
C ARG A 87 -1.26 3.73 -9.20
N ARG A 88 -1.56 4.62 -10.15
CA ARG A 88 -1.49 4.31 -11.59
C ARG A 88 -0.10 3.91 -12.05
N SER A 89 0.95 4.51 -11.45
CA SER A 89 2.33 4.11 -11.75
C SER A 89 2.60 2.66 -11.35
N LEU A 90 2.09 2.22 -10.19
CA LEU A 90 2.22 0.85 -9.70
C LEU A 90 1.39 -0.13 -10.54
N VAL A 91 0.15 0.21 -10.84
CA VAL A 91 -0.75 -0.60 -11.68
C VAL A 91 -0.13 -0.83 -13.06
N ARG A 92 0.32 0.24 -13.75
CA ARG A 92 0.97 0.07 -15.07
C ARG A 92 2.16 -0.87 -15.04
N ARG A 93 2.95 -0.87 -13.96
CA ARG A 93 4.08 -1.80 -13.80
C ARG A 93 3.60 -3.25 -13.67
N ALA A 94 2.56 -3.50 -12.88
CA ALA A 94 1.99 -4.83 -12.74
C ALA A 94 1.40 -5.33 -14.06
N THR A 95 0.61 -4.49 -14.74
CA THR A 95 0.00 -4.80 -16.04
C THR A 95 1.04 -5.10 -17.10
N ALA A 96 2.18 -4.39 -17.14
CA ALA A 96 3.27 -4.65 -18.07
C ALA A 96 3.89 -6.06 -17.92
N HIS A 97 3.70 -6.70 -16.78
CA HIS A 97 4.13 -8.09 -16.50
C HIS A 97 2.95 -9.09 -16.47
N GLY A 98 1.74 -8.67 -16.83
CA GLY A 98 0.54 -9.53 -16.76
C GLY A 98 0.14 -9.91 -15.33
N ILE A 99 0.59 -9.15 -14.33
CA ILE A 99 0.31 -9.40 -12.91
C ILE A 99 -0.90 -8.57 -12.47
N PRO A 100 -1.96 -9.19 -11.91
CA PRO A 100 -3.10 -8.46 -11.36
C PRO A 100 -2.69 -7.51 -10.24
N ALA A 101 -3.32 -6.34 -10.16
CA ALA A 101 -3.08 -5.35 -9.12
C ALA A 101 -4.32 -5.16 -8.25
N VAL A 102 -4.19 -5.29 -6.93
CA VAL A 102 -5.28 -5.14 -5.96
C VAL A 102 -4.95 -4.04 -4.96
N ALA A 103 -5.91 -3.14 -4.72
CA ALA A 103 -5.80 -2.13 -3.68
C ALA A 103 -6.46 -2.60 -2.38
N ILE A 104 -5.74 -2.46 -1.26
CA ILE A 104 -6.31 -2.56 0.09
C ILE A 104 -6.19 -1.18 0.73
N VAL A 105 -7.33 -0.54 0.90
CA VAL A 105 -7.44 0.86 1.36
C VAL A 105 -7.78 0.88 2.83
N LEU A 106 -6.91 1.49 3.65
CA LEU A 106 -7.15 1.70 5.07
C LEU A 106 -7.63 3.14 5.29
N ALA A 107 -8.91 3.30 5.56
CA ALA A 107 -9.59 4.58 5.75
C ALA A 107 -10.31 4.65 7.11
N PRO A 108 -9.61 4.41 8.25
CA PRO A 108 -10.21 4.59 9.57
C PRO A 108 -10.47 6.08 9.84
N GLU A 109 -11.18 6.38 10.92
CA GLU A 109 -11.49 7.76 11.30
C GLU A 109 -10.25 8.64 11.40
N PRO A 110 -10.27 9.88 10.86
CA PRO A 110 -9.11 10.80 10.87
C PRO A 110 -8.50 11.02 12.24
N ARG A 111 -9.33 11.20 13.29
CA ARG A 111 -8.88 11.40 14.68
C ARG A 111 -8.01 10.23 15.18
N LEU A 112 -8.40 9.00 14.84
CA LEU A 112 -7.63 7.80 15.21
C LEU A 112 -6.29 7.75 14.50
N VAL A 113 -6.25 8.13 13.22
CA VAL A 113 -5.01 8.18 12.41
C VAL A 113 -4.03 9.20 13.00
N LEU A 114 -4.50 10.41 13.31
CA LEU A 114 -3.69 11.47 13.91
C LEU A 114 -3.15 11.06 15.29
N ALA A 115 -4.01 10.52 16.16
CA ALA A 115 -3.58 10.02 17.48
C ALA A 115 -2.50 8.92 17.36
N ARG A 116 -2.69 7.95 16.46
CA ARG A 116 -1.71 6.88 16.24
C ARG A 116 -0.39 7.41 15.65
N ASN A 117 -0.44 8.41 14.77
CA ASN A 117 0.76 9.01 14.23
C ASN A 117 1.54 9.76 15.33
N ALA A 118 0.86 10.49 16.21
CA ALA A 118 1.47 11.25 17.31
C ALA A 118 2.16 10.34 18.35
N THR A 119 1.66 9.12 18.57
CA THR A 119 2.23 8.16 19.54
C THR A 119 3.31 7.25 18.96
N ARG A 120 3.71 7.43 17.69
CA ARG A 120 4.80 6.63 17.10
C ARG A 120 6.13 6.91 17.75
N THR A 121 6.89 5.87 18.06
CA THR A 121 8.24 5.98 18.64
C THR A 121 9.30 6.32 17.59
N ALA A 122 9.02 6.03 16.32
CA ALA A 122 9.91 6.34 15.19
C ALA A 122 9.09 6.70 13.94
N GLY A 123 9.64 7.56 13.08
CA GLY A 123 9.01 7.93 11.81
C GLY A 123 7.69 8.70 11.99
N VAL A 124 7.62 9.57 13.01
CA VAL A 124 6.49 10.50 13.18
C VAL A 124 6.43 11.42 11.95
N VAL A 125 5.28 11.42 11.30
CA VAL A 125 5.04 12.29 10.14
C VAL A 125 4.42 13.60 10.63
N PRO A 126 4.86 14.79 10.14
CA PRO A 126 4.23 16.05 10.50
C PRO A 126 2.70 16.01 10.32
N GLU A 127 1.96 16.51 11.30
CA GLU A 127 0.48 16.44 11.34
C GLU A 127 -0.14 16.99 10.05
N ALA A 128 0.31 18.17 9.60
CA ALA A 128 -0.15 18.76 8.34
C ALA A 128 0.07 17.86 7.10
N ALA A 129 1.07 16.98 7.11
CA ALA A 129 1.26 16.01 6.03
C ALA A 129 0.27 14.85 6.16
N VAL A 130 -0.03 14.40 7.38
CA VAL A 130 -1.05 13.37 7.63
C VAL A 130 -2.44 13.89 7.21
N GLU A 131 -2.78 15.13 7.56
CA GLU A 131 -4.04 15.77 7.16
C GLU A 131 -4.18 15.85 5.62
N ARG A 132 -3.10 16.24 4.91
CA ARG A 132 -3.09 16.21 3.44
C ARG A 132 -3.33 14.80 2.89
N HIS A 133 -2.69 13.78 3.46
CA HIS A 133 -2.91 12.39 3.06
C HIS A 133 -4.37 11.95 3.28
N LEU A 134 -4.97 12.34 4.41
CA LEU A 134 -6.38 12.05 4.70
C LEU A 134 -7.31 12.74 3.70
N ALA A 135 -7.07 14.01 3.41
CA ALA A 135 -7.87 14.77 2.43
C ALA A 135 -7.75 14.20 1.01
N ASP A 136 -6.55 13.80 0.58
CA ASP A 136 -6.32 13.16 -0.72
C ASP A 136 -7.01 11.80 -0.82
N LEU A 137 -6.95 11.01 0.24
CA LEU A 137 -7.63 9.72 0.31
C LEU A 137 -9.16 9.89 0.26
N GLU A 138 -9.69 10.79 1.06
CA GLU A 138 -11.14 11.09 1.07
C GLU A 138 -11.62 11.58 -0.29
N ARG A 139 -10.85 12.45 -0.95
CA ARG A 139 -11.15 12.92 -2.31
C ARG A 139 -11.15 11.76 -3.30
N SER A 140 -10.21 10.84 -3.19
CA SER A 140 -10.13 9.65 -4.04
C SER A 140 -11.34 8.73 -3.84
N LEU A 141 -11.75 8.50 -2.58
CA LEU A 141 -12.91 7.68 -2.25
C LEU A 141 -14.22 8.30 -2.74
N ARG A 142 -14.41 9.62 -2.55
CA ARG A 142 -15.64 10.32 -2.99
C ARG A 142 -15.78 10.39 -4.51
N ARG A 143 -14.68 10.46 -5.24
CA ARG A 143 -14.68 10.56 -6.72
C ARG A 143 -14.67 9.19 -7.40
N GLY A 144 -14.61 8.09 -6.67
CA GLY A 144 -14.46 6.76 -7.25
C GLY A 144 -13.16 6.61 -8.06
N SER A 145 -12.11 7.43 -7.75
CA SER A 145 -10.90 7.41 -8.56
C SER A 145 -10.06 6.17 -8.33
N LEU A 146 -10.25 5.46 -7.23
CA LEU A 146 -9.59 4.18 -6.95
C LEU A 146 -9.99 3.12 -7.98
N GLU A 147 -11.26 3.06 -8.31
CA GLU A 147 -11.83 2.14 -9.30
C GLU A 147 -11.35 2.48 -10.72
N HIS A 148 -11.03 3.77 -10.98
CA HIS A 148 -10.53 4.24 -12.29
C HIS A 148 -8.99 4.23 -12.39
N ASP A 149 -8.27 3.88 -11.34
CA ASP A 149 -6.81 3.79 -11.37
C ASP A 149 -6.29 2.51 -12.04
N GLY A 150 -7.20 1.57 -12.39
CA GLY A 150 -6.91 0.36 -13.14
C GLY A 150 -6.59 -0.87 -12.27
N PHE A 151 -6.99 -0.87 -11.00
CA PHE A 151 -6.94 -2.06 -10.15
C PHE A 151 -7.97 -3.10 -10.58
N ASP A 152 -7.61 -4.39 -10.48
CA ASP A 152 -8.52 -5.51 -10.69
C ASP A 152 -9.55 -5.65 -9.56
N ALA A 153 -9.19 -5.22 -8.36
CA ALA A 153 -10.09 -5.14 -7.20
C ALA A 153 -9.66 -4.05 -6.21
N VAL A 154 -10.64 -3.45 -5.53
CA VAL A 154 -10.43 -2.44 -4.48
C VAL A 154 -11.19 -2.85 -3.23
N HIS A 155 -10.50 -3.01 -2.11
CA HIS A 155 -11.07 -3.34 -0.81
C HIS A 155 -10.87 -2.20 0.17
N VAL A 156 -11.95 -1.63 0.72
CA VAL A 156 -11.89 -0.47 1.63
C VAL A 156 -12.21 -0.89 3.06
N LEU A 157 -11.25 -0.69 3.97
CA LEU A 157 -11.33 -0.99 5.40
C LEU A 157 -11.53 0.32 6.17
N ARG A 158 -12.71 0.53 6.75
CA ARG A 158 -13.08 1.79 7.40
C ARG A 158 -12.97 1.78 8.93
N SER A 159 -12.71 0.63 9.54
CA SER A 159 -12.63 0.52 11.01
C SER A 159 -11.46 -0.36 11.44
N PRO A 160 -10.95 -0.18 12.66
CA PRO A 160 -9.95 -1.09 13.24
C PRO A 160 -10.39 -2.55 13.21
N GLN A 161 -11.65 -2.82 13.54
CA GLN A 161 -12.22 -4.18 13.55
C GLN A 161 -12.18 -4.81 12.15
N ALA A 162 -12.43 -4.03 11.08
CA ALA A 162 -12.32 -4.51 9.71
C ALA A 162 -10.86 -4.82 9.34
N VAL A 163 -9.91 -4.01 9.82
CA VAL A 163 -8.48 -4.25 9.63
C VAL A 163 -8.04 -5.50 10.39
N ASP A 164 -8.37 -5.61 11.66
CA ASP A 164 -7.93 -6.70 12.54
C ASP A 164 -8.55 -8.05 12.13
N GLY A 165 -9.82 -8.04 11.70
CA GLY A 165 -10.55 -9.23 11.24
C GLY A 165 -10.37 -9.56 9.76
N LEU A 166 -9.47 -8.88 9.02
CA LEU A 166 -9.20 -9.20 7.63
C LEU A 166 -8.41 -10.50 7.50
N ALA A 167 -8.92 -11.42 6.66
CA ALA A 167 -8.23 -12.61 6.21
C ALA A 167 -8.16 -12.66 4.68
N ILE A 168 -7.19 -13.37 4.15
CA ILE A 168 -6.98 -13.53 2.71
C ILE A 168 -7.22 -14.99 2.33
N GLU A 169 -8.03 -15.19 1.30
CA GLU A 169 -8.15 -16.43 0.56
C GLU A 169 -7.45 -16.27 -0.79
N TRP A 170 -6.48 -17.13 -1.06
CA TRP A 170 -5.72 -17.08 -2.30
C TRP A 170 -6.37 -17.96 -3.37
N PHE A 171 -6.40 -17.48 -4.62
CA PHE A 171 -6.81 -18.29 -5.75
C PHE A 171 -5.82 -18.17 -6.91
N SER A 172 -5.73 -19.24 -7.73
CA SER A 172 -4.94 -19.19 -8.96
C SER A 172 -5.82 -18.67 -10.10
N PRO A 173 -5.44 -17.58 -10.78
CA PRO A 173 -6.19 -17.07 -11.91
C PRO A 173 -6.14 -18.00 -13.14
N LEU A 174 -5.29 -19.03 -13.12
CA LEU A 174 -5.16 -20.03 -14.18
C LEU A 174 -6.14 -21.22 -14.03
N SER A 175 -6.91 -21.27 -12.94
CA SER A 175 -7.96 -22.28 -12.79
C SER A 175 -9.28 -21.69 -13.31
N PRO A 176 -9.89 -22.24 -14.38
CA PRO A 176 -11.21 -21.80 -14.79
C PRO A 176 -12.22 -22.05 -13.65
N PRO A 177 -13.26 -21.24 -13.51
CA PRO A 177 -14.31 -21.49 -12.53
C PRO A 177 -14.94 -22.85 -12.81
N GLN A 178 -15.02 -23.70 -11.76
CA GLN A 178 -15.79 -24.92 -11.75
C GLN A 178 -17.28 -24.62 -11.61
#